data_52654e136c68b9593fd3dc0c99b15e68
#
_entry.id   52654e136c68b9593fd3dc0c99b15e68
#
_cell.length_a   1.000
_cell.length_b   1.000
_cell.length_c   1.000
_cell.angle_alpha   90.00
_cell.angle_beta   90.00
_cell.angle_gamma   90.00
#
_symmetry.space_group_name_H-M   'P 1'
#
loop_
_entity.id
_entity.type
_entity.pdbx_description
1 polymer ?
#
loop_
_entity_poly.entity_id
_entity_poly.type
_entity_poly.pdbx_seq_one_letter_code
_entity_poly.pdbx_strand_id
1 'polypeptide(L)'
;MPKPRRKFGPSQKDRIFLALLPDAQTAARIHALAEALKAKHGFTANLILPEHLHVTLFHLGDWAALPQMVIDAAKTAAESIAHAPFDAVFDTARSFRNSTGIYPFVLTGPAHGAPLHGFHKMLGAALKKAGLGAAVHEEDFTPHVTLTYDAVKVKPGKLDAPTVWTVRDFVLVHSQLGRTTHHHLARFALQDQP
;
A
#
# COMPACT_ATOMS: atom_id res chain seq x y z
N MET A 1 13.73 34.96 33.02
CA MET A 1 14.35 33.75 32.53
C MET A 1 13.41 33.07 31.55
N PRO A 2 13.73 32.90 30.26
CA PRO A 2 12.87 32.23 29.32
C PRO A 2 12.91 30.73 29.58
N LYS A 3 11.73 30.06 29.63
CA LYS A 3 11.60 28.61 29.76
C LYS A 3 12.17 27.91 28.52
N PRO A 4 12.93 26.80 28.67
CA PRO A 4 13.43 26.06 27.52
C PRO A 4 12.29 25.49 26.72
N ARG A 5 12.19 25.83 25.43
CA ARG A 5 11.31 25.16 24.46
C ARG A 5 11.80 23.70 24.32
N ARG A 6 11.05 22.77 24.86
CA ARG A 6 11.23 21.34 24.53
C ARG A 6 11.02 21.18 23.01
N LYS A 7 12.10 20.96 22.29
CA LYS A 7 12.04 20.41 20.92
C LYS A 7 11.57 18.97 21.06
N PHE A 8 10.26 18.75 20.90
CA PHE A 8 9.78 17.41 20.58
C PHE A 8 10.31 17.11 19.18
N GLY A 9 11.29 16.19 19.06
CA GLY A 9 11.63 15.56 17.80
C GLY A 9 10.36 14.90 17.22
N PRO A 10 10.28 14.67 15.90
CA PRO A 10 9.13 13.98 15.32
C PRO A 10 8.96 12.68 16.10
N SER A 11 7.80 12.52 16.76
CA SER A 11 7.49 11.29 17.48
C SER A 11 7.50 10.16 16.45
N GLN A 12 8.47 9.27 16.57
CA GLN A 12 8.54 8.07 15.75
C GLN A 12 7.21 7.34 15.90
N LYS A 13 6.52 7.11 14.78
CA LYS A 13 5.25 6.40 14.77
C LYS A 13 5.42 5.06 14.10
N ASP A 14 4.81 4.08 14.70
CA ASP A 14 4.69 2.73 14.18
C ASP A 14 3.40 2.64 13.35
N ARG A 15 3.52 2.48 12.04
CA ARG A 15 2.40 2.30 11.13
C ARG A 15 2.14 0.83 10.90
N ILE A 16 0.88 0.42 11.05
CA ILE A 16 0.45 -0.97 10.78
C ILE A 16 -0.51 -0.94 9.59
N PHE A 17 -0.26 -1.81 8.60
CA PHE A 17 -1.12 -1.95 7.44
C PHE A 17 -1.05 -3.34 6.83
N LEU A 18 -2.10 -3.73 6.11
CA LEU A 18 -2.13 -4.92 5.26
C LEU A 18 -1.84 -4.53 3.82
N ALA A 19 -1.04 -5.33 3.12
CA ALA A 19 -0.58 -5.01 1.78
C ALA A 19 -0.40 -6.24 0.89
N LEU A 20 -0.50 -6.02 -0.44
CA LEU A 20 0.03 -6.91 -1.46
C LEU A 20 1.42 -6.46 -1.87
N LEU A 21 2.32 -7.41 -2.04
CA LEU A 21 3.67 -7.15 -2.54
C LEU A 21 3.83 -7.81 -3.90
N PRO A 22 4.38 -7.10 -4.91
CA PRO A 22 4.83 -7.76 -6.12
C PRO A 22 6.01 -8.69 -5.80
N ASP A 23 6.15 -9.79 -6.56
CA ASP A 23 7.37 -10.59 -6.52
C ASP A 23 8.59 -9.75 -6.99
N ALA A 24 9.81 -10.24 -6.69
CA ALA A 24 11.04 -9.49 -6.97
C ALA A 24 11.20 -9.13 -8.46
N GLN A 25 10.80 -10.02 -9.38
CA GLN A 25 10.88 -9.76 -10.82
C GLN A 25 9.87 -8.70 -11.24
N THR A 26 8.66 -8.76 -10.73
CA THR A 26 7.62 -7.76 -10.97
C THR A 26 8.00 -6.41 -10.35
N ALA A 27 8.53 -6.41 -9.13
CA ALA A 27 9.02 -5.18 -8.48
C ALA A 27 10.12 -4.49 -9.30
N ALA A 28 11.08 -5.26 -9.85
CA ALA A 28 12.11 -4.73 -10.72
C ALA A 28 11.53 -4.13 -12.02
N ARG A 29 10.53 -4.79 -12.64
CA ARG A 29 9.84 -4.25 -13.84
C ARG A 29 9.08 -2.97 -13.53
N ILE A 30 8.38 -2.90 -12.38
CA ILE A 30 7.67 -1.68 -11.95
C ILE A 30 8.67 -0.55 -11.73
N HIS A 31 9.82 -0.84 -11.12
CA HIS A 31 10.84 0.16 -10.86
C HIS A 31 11.46 0.70 -12.16
N ALA A 32 11.78 -0.16 -13.12
CA ALA A 32 12.26 0.26 -14.45
C ALA A 32 11.22 1.11 -15.20
N LEU A 33 9.93 0.75 -15.12
CA LEU A 33 8.84 1.58 -15.64
C LEU A 33 8.79 2.94 -14.93
N ALA A 34 8.96 2.97 -13.61
CA ALA A 34 8.98 4.21 -12.84
C ALA A 34 10.15 5.13 -13.23
N GLU A 35 11.33 4.58 -13.53
CA GLU A 35 12.48 5.33 -14.06
C GLU A 35 12.16 5.99 -15.41
N ALA A 36 11.56 5.23 -16.35
CA ALA A 36 11.14 5.76 -17.64
C ALA A 36 10.08 6.87 -17.48
N LEU A 37 9.09 6.68 -16.61
CA LEU A 37 8.06 7.69 -16.33
C LEU A 37 8.63 8.90 -15.60
N LYS A 38 9.61 8.73 -14.72
CA LYS A 38 10.34 9.82 -14.07
C LYS A 38 11.03 10.70 -15.11
N ALA A 39 11.77 10.09 -16.03
CA ALA A 39 12.42 10.82 -17.11
C ALA A 39 11.40 11.53 -18.03
N LYS A 40 10.32 10.85 -18.41
CA LYS A 40 9.25 11.37 -19.28
C LYS A 40 8.56 12.60 -18.70
N HIS A 41 8.31 12.60 -17.37
CA HIS A 41 7.55 13.67 -16.71
C HIS A 41 8.41 14.69 -15.97
N GLY A 42 9.74 14.50 -15.95
CA GLY A 42 10.67 15.43 -15.31
C GLY A 42 10.59 15.43 -13.79
N PHE A 43 10.26 14.28 -13.17
CA PHE A 43 10.25 14.18 -11.70
C PHE A 43 11.66 14.31 -11.14
N THR A 44 11.79 15.06 -10.04
CA THR A 44 13.05 15.27 -9.33
C THR A 44 13.16 14.42 -8.05
N ALA A 45 12.03 14.00 -7.49
CA ALA A 45 12.01 13.19 -6.27
C ALA A 45 12.55 11.77 -6.50
N ASN A 46 12.96 11.12 -5.41
CA ASN A 46 13.40 9.74 -5.43
C ASN A 46 12.22 8.80 -5.70
N LEU A 47 12.47 7.74 -6.44
CA LEU A 47 11.51 6.65 -6.63
C LEU A 47 11.42 5.79 -5.37
N ILE A 48 10.27 5.16 -5.19
CA ILE A 48 10.11 4.08 -4.20
C ILE A 48 10.99 2.90 -4.62
N LEU A 49 11.78 2.39 -3.70
CA LEU A 49 12.65 1.24 -3.94
C LEU A 49 11.83 -0.03 -4.23
N PRO A 50 12.35 -0.96 -5.04
CA PRO A 50 11.63 -2.19 -5.40
C PRO A 50 11.07 -2.95 -4.20
N GLU A 51 11.85 -3.08 -3.13
CA GLU A 51 11.47 -3.78 -1.89
C GLU A 51 10.38 -3.08 -1.07
N HIS A 52 10.05 -1.83 -1.41
CA HIS A 52 8.99 -1.07 -0.76
C HIS A 52 7.75 -0.87 -1.64
N LEU A 53 7.77 -1.37 -2.88
CA LEU A 53 6.59 -1.33 -3.75
C LEU A 53 5.49 -2.23 -3.20
N HIS A 54 4.29 -1.68 -3.06
CA HIS A 54 3.15 -2.42 -2.51
C HIS A 54 1.82 -1.81 -2.93
N VAL A 55 0.76 -2.59 -2.78
CA VAL A 55 -0.62 -2.09 -2.76
C VAL A 55 -1.11 -2.12 -1.32
N THR A 56 -1.38 -0.98 -0.73
CA THR A 56 -2.03 -0.95 0.59
C THR A 56 -3.46 -1.46 0.47
N LEU A 57 -3.81 -2.48 1.25
CA LEU A 57 -5.17 -2.98 1.38
C LEU A 57 -5.92 -2.21 2.48
N PHE A 58 -5.40 -2.22 3.70
CA PHE A 58 -5.97 -1.52 4.85
C PHE A 58 -4.88 -0.87 5.69
N HIS A 59 -4.99 0.43 5.90
CA HIS A 59 -4.21 1.16 6.89
C HIS A 59 -4.87 1.01 8.26
N LEU A 60 -4.23 0.29 9.19
CA LEU A 60 -4.81 -0.02 10.49
C LEU A 60 -4.53 1.06 11.53
N GLY A 61 -3.62 1.98 11.25
CA GLY A 61 -3.33 3.14 12.09
C GLY A 61 -1.86 3.48 12.24
N ASP A 62 -1.60 4.65 12.83
CA ASP A 62 -0.28 5.17 13.20
C ASP A 62 -0.22 5.31 14.73
N TRP A 63 0.74 4.63 15.38
CA TRP A 63 0.81 4.45 16.84
C TRP A 63 2.12 4.99 17.40
N ALA A 64 2.12 5.41 18.65
CA ALA A 64 3.34 5.83 19.35
C ALA A 64 4.20 4.64 19.82
N ALA A 65 3.61 3.44 19.87
CA ALA A 65 4.25 2.15 20.17
C ALA A 65 3.47 1.04 19.47
N LEU A 66 4.08 -0.13 19.27
CA LEU A 66 3.46 -1.28 18.61
C LEU A 66 2.12 -1.66 19.27
N PRO A 67 1.00 -1.60 18.54
CA PRO A 67 -0.33 -1.89 19.05
C PRO A 67 -0.60 -3.41 19.01
N GLN A 68 -0.11 -4.18 19.98
CA GLN A 68 -0.17 -5.64 19.95
C GLN A 68 -1.60 -6.17 19.72
N MET A 69 -2.61 -5.60 20.39
CA MET A 69 -4.00 -6.00 20.19
C MET A 69 -4.50 -5.83 18.75
N VAL A 70 -4.09 -4.75 18.08
CA VAL A 70 -4.43 -4.51 16.68
C VAL A 70 -3.72 -5.51 15.77
N ILE A 71 -2.45 -5.82 16.05
CA ILE A 71 -1.66 -6.80 15.31
C ILE A 71 -2.29 -8.19 15.43
N ASP A 72 -2.68 -8.61 16.63
CA ASP A 72 -3.26 -9.94 16.87
C ASP A 72 -4.66 -10.06 16.22
N ALA A 73 -5.48 -9.02 16.33
CA ALA A 73 -6.78 -8.98 15.68
C ALA A 73 -6.65 -9.00 14.14
N ALA A 74 -5.66 -8.27 13.58
CA ALA A 74 -5.39 -8.28 12.15
C ALA A 74 -4.91 -9.65 11.65
N LYS A 75 -4.06 -10.35 12.42
CA LYS A 75 -3.64 -11.72 12.12
C LYS A 75 -4.83 -12.68 12.12
N THR A 76 -5.65 -12.66 13.17
CA THR A 76 -6.87 -13.50 13.25
C THR A 76 -7.81 -13.26 12.06
N ALA A 77 -8.04 -12.00 11.69
CA ALA A 77 -8.85 -11.67 10.52
C ALA A 77 -8.23 -12.22 9.22
N ALA A 78 -6.93 -12.02 9.04
CA ALA A 78 -6.21 -12.44 7.83
C ALA A 78 -6.14 -13.98 7.70
N GLU A 79 -5.94 -14.71 8.80
CA GLU A 79 -5.93 -16.18 8.85
C GLU A 79 -7.30 -16.80 8.51
N SER A 80 -8.38 -16.05 8.69
CA SER A 80 -9.74 -16.50 8.33
C SER A 80 -10.05 -16.40 6.83
N ILE A 81 -9.14 -15.80 6.03
CA ILE A 81 -9.35 -15.61 4.60
C ILE A 81 -9.04 -16.89 3.83
N ALA A 82 -10.04 -17.40 3.12
CA ALA A 82 -9.89 -18.46 2.14
C ALA A 82 -10.22 -17.89 0.76
N HIS A 83 -9.21 -17.73 -0.09
CA HIS A 83 -9.35 -17.14 -1.43
C HIS A 83 -8.27 -17.67 -2.36
N ALA A 84 -8.67 -18.04 -3.58
CA ALA A 84 -7.72 -18.45 -4.61
C ALA A 84 -6.77 -17.31 -4.99
N PRO A 85 -5.55 -17.61 -5.47
CA PRO A 85 -4.70 -16.63 -6.13
C PRO A 85 -5.43 -15.90 -7.26
N PHE A 86 -5.11 -14.62 -7.47
CA PHE A 86 -5.73 -13.80 -8.51
C PHE A 86 -4.75 -12.80 -9.10
N ASP A 87 -5.05 -12.30 -10.30
CA ASP A 87 -4.20 -11.31 -10.95
C ASP A 87 -4.56 -9.89 -10.52
N ALA A 88 -3.55 -9.14 -10.09
CA ALA A 88 -3.62 -7.70 -9.89
C ALA A 88 -3.11 -6.99 -11.16
N VAL A 89 -3.95 -6.10 -11.71
CA VAL A 89 -3.71 -5.42 -13.00
C VAL A 89 -3.64 -3.92 -12.78
N PHE A 90 -2.59 -3.28 -13.31
CA PHE A 90 -2.38 -1.83 -13.27
C PHE A 90 -2.03 -1.34 -14.68
N ASP A 91 -2.89 -0.52 -15.26
CA ASP A 91 -2.83 -0.11 -16.65
C ASP A 91 -2.77 1.40 -16.87
N THR A 92 -2.81 2.18 -15.79
CA THR A 92 -2.87 3.63 -15.83
C THR A 92 -1.89 4.24 -14.84
N ALA A 93 -1.10 5.23 -15.29
CA ALA A 93 -0.26 6.04 -14.41
C ALA A 93 -0.89 7.43 -14.22
N ARG A 94 -0.88 7.94 -12.98
CA ARG A 94 -1.46 9.26 -12.63
C ARG A 94 -0.95 9.79 -11.31
N SER A 95 -1.10 11.10 -11.09
CA SER A 95 -0.96 11.66 -9.74
C SER A 95 -2.30 11.70 -9.02
N PHE A 96 -2.30 11.31 -7.74
CA PHE A 96 -3.43 11.55 -6.85
C PHE A 96 -3.45 13.01 -6.39
N ARG A 97 -4.64 13.49 -5.97
CA ARG A 97 -4.77 14.81 -5.37
C ARG A 97 -4.14 14.81 -3.98
N ASN A 98 -3.44 15.91 -3.67
CA ASN A 98 -2.93 16.19 -2.35
C ASN A 98 -2.97 17.70 -2.11
N SER A 99 -3.28 18.12 -0.89
CA SER A 99 -3.32 19.54 -0.46
C SER A 99 -1.94 20.13 -0.15
N THR A 100 -0.90 19.28 0.01
CA THR A 100 0.46 19.72 0.38
C THR A 100 1.28 20.22 -0.80
N GLY A 101 0.79 20.07 -2.05
CA GLY A 101 1.56 20.37 -3.26
C GLY A 101 2.56 19.28 -3.68
N ILE A 102 2.67 18.21 -2.90
CA ILE A 102 3.45 17.01 -3.23
C ILE A 102 2.47 15.89 -3.56
N TYR A 103 2.47 15.43 -4.79
CA TYR A 103 1.49 14.50 -5.33
C TYR A 103 2.04 13.07 -5.36
N PRO A 104 1.35 12.07 -4.77
CA PRO A 104 1.67 10.68 -5.03
C PRO A 104 1.48 10.39 -6.52
N PHE A 105 2.52 9.96 -7.21
CA PHE A 105 2.43 9.44 -8.57
C PHE A 105 2.35 7.92 -8.49
N VAL A 106 1.30 7.35 -9.06
CA VAL A 106 0.88 5.98 -8.80
C VAL A 106 0.52 5.24 -10.08
N LEU A 107 0.64 3.91 -10.05
CA LEU A 107 -0.06 3.03 -10.98
C LEU A 107 -1.43 2.69 -10.39
N THR A 108 -2.47 2.72 -11.22
CA THR A 108 -3.83 2.30 -10.87
C THR A 108 -4.34 1.28 -11.86
N GLY A 109 -5.23 0.40 -11.40
CA GLY A 109 -5.93 -0.59 -12.23
C GLY A 109 -7.34 -0.15 -12.65
N PRO A 110 -8.13 -1.07 -13.23
CA PRO A 110 -9.53 -0.85 -13.55
C PRO A 110 -10.34 -0.41 -12.33
N ALA A 111 -11.26 0.51 -12.53
CA ALA A 111 -11.99 1.16 -11.44
C ALA A 111 -12.94 0.22 -10.67
N HIS A 112 -13.47 -0.81 -11.31
CA HIS A 112 -14.46 -1.72 -10.71
C HIS A 112 -14.35 -3.14 -11.29
N GLY A 113 -14.86 -4.13 -10.53
CA GLY A 113 -15.05 -5.51 -11.01
C GLY A 113 -13.79 -6.38 -11.07
N ALA A 114 -12.62 -5.84 -10.72
CA ALA A 114 -11.40 -6.64 -10.65
C ALA A 114 -11.40 -7.55 -9.41
N PRO A 115 -10.77 -8.74 -9.47
CA PRO A 115 -10.66 -9.67 -8.33
C PRO A 115 -10.16 -9.01 -7.05
N LEU A 116 -9.25 -8.03 -7.18
CA LEU A 116 -8.70 -7.27 -6.06
C LEU A 116 -9.75 -6.52 -5.24
N HIS A 117 -10.83 -6.00 -5.85
CA HIS A 117 -11.92 -5.35 -5.12
C HIS A 117 -12.74 -6.38 -4.33
N GLY A 118 -13.00 -7.56 -4.89
CA GLY A 118 -13.66 -8.66 -4.19
C GLY A 118 -12.86 -9.13 -2.98
N PHE A 119 -11.55 -9.32 -3.18
CA PHE A 119 -10.62 -9.67 -2.11
C PHE A 119 -10.58 -8.60 -1.01
N HIS A 120 -10.46 -7.31 -1.37
CA HIS A 120 -10.47 -6.20 -0.41
C HIS A 120 -11.76 -6.18 0.42
N LYS A 121 -12.92 -6.36 -0.21
CA LYS A 121 -14.22 -6.40 0.48
C LYS A 121 -14.30 -7.57 1.47
N MET A 122 -13.83 -8.76 1.08
CA MET A 122 -13.80 -9.94 1.95
C MET A 122 -12.89 -9.70 3.16
N LEU A 123 -11.67 -9.22 2.95
CA LEU A 123 -10.73 -8.90 4.02
C LEU A 123 -11.28 -7.80 4.95
N GLY A 124 -11.94 -6.78 4.39
CA GLY A 124 -12.62 -5.73 5.17
C GLY A 124 -13.71 -6.29 6.09
N ALA A 125 -14.52 -7.23 5.60
CA ALA A 125 -15.53 -7.91 6.43
C ALA A 125 -14.90 -8.71 7.59
N ALA A 126 -13.79 -9.41 7.33
CA ALA A 126 -13.05 -10.13 8.36
C ALA A 126 -12.45 -9.19 9.41
N LEU A 127 -11.88 -8.06 8.98
CA LEU A 127 -11.35 -7.03 9.89
C LEU A 127 -12.45 -6.42 10.76
N LYS A 128 -13.62 -6.12 10.19
CA LYS A 128 -14.79 -5.65 10.97
C LYS A 128 -15.20 -6.66 12.04
N LYS A 129 -15.26 -7.94 11.68
CA LYS A 129 -15.59 -9.04 12.62
C LYS A 129 -14.56 -9.18 13.73
N ALA A 130 -13.28 -8.90 13.45
CA ALA A 130 -12.19 -8.91 14.43
C ALA A 130 -12.11 -7.61 15.27
N GLY A 131 -13.07 -6.69 15.17
CA GLY A 131 -13.10 -5.45 15.95
C GLY A 131 -12.32 -4.28 15.35
N LEU A 132 -11.80 -4.41 14.13
CA LEU A 132 -11.02 -3.37 13.44
C LEU A 132 -11.85 -2.54 12.46
N GLY A 133 -13.17 -2.48 12.66
CA GLY A 133 -14.10 -1.79 11.74
C GLY A 133 -13.79 -0.32 11.50
N ALA A 134 -13.22 0.38 12.49
CA ALA A 134 -12.83 1.79 12.34
C ALA A 134 -11.73 2.03 11.28
N ALA A 135 -10.95 1.00 10.94
CA ALA A 135 -9.92 1.06 9.90
C ALA A 135 -10.43 0.65 8.51
N VAL A 136 -11.71 0.27 8.38
CA VAL A 136 -12.27 -0.26 7.13
C VAL A 136 -13.07 0.80 6.40
N HIS A 137 -12.50 1.36 5.34
CA HIS A 137 -13.09 2.35 4.43
C HIS A 137 -13.23 1.73 3.05
N GLU A 138 -14.29 0.91 2.83
CA GLU A 138 -14.47 0.15 1.60
C GLU A 138 -14.81 1.03 0.38
N GLU A 139 -15.55 2.11 0.60
CA GLU A 139 -16.09 2.97 -0.47
C GLU A 139 -15.00 3.77 -1.20
N ASP A 140 -13.85 4.01 -0.55
CA ASP A 140 -12.75 4.83 -1.06
C ASP A 140 -11.56 4.00 -1.59
N PHE A 141 -11.71 2.67 -1.71
CA PHE A 141 -10.61 1.83 -2.13
C PHE A 141 -10.28 2.01 -3.61
N THR A 142 -9.18 2.66 -3.87
CA THR A 142 -8.56 2.73 -5.20
C THR A 142 -7.23 1.97 -5.18
N PRO A 143 -7.18 0.73 -5.69
CA PRO A 143 -5.95 -0.05 -5.75
C PRO A 143 -4.85 0.72 -6.47
N HIS A 144 -3.69 0.88 -5.84
CA HIS A 144 -2.59 1.59 -6.46
C HIS A 144 -1.22 1.14 -5.94
N VAL A 145 -0.20 1.29 -6.79
CA VAL A 145 1.22 1.18 -6.41
C VAL A 145 1.83 2.56 -6.50
N THR A 146 2.34 3.09 -5.40
CA THR A 146 3.03 4.39 -5.40
C THR A 146 4.44 4.23 -5.95
N LEU A 147 4.79 5.08 -6.92
CA LEU A 147 6.11 5.11 -7.57
C LEU A 147 7.01 6.21 -7.01
N THR A 148 6.44 7.37 -6.71
CA THR A 148 7.16 8.53 -6.13
C THR A 148 6.17 9.55 -5.56
N TYR A 149 6.72 10.53 -4.85
CA TYR A 149 6.01 11.71 -4.36
C TYR A 149 6.71 12.94 -4.92
N ASP A 150 6.09 13.67 -5.86
CA ASP A 150 6.72 14.80 -6.54
C ASP A 150 5.78 16.02 -6.62
N ALA A 151 6.35 17.21 -6.81
CA ALA A 151 5.58 18.44 -7.01
C ALA A 151 4.91 18.50 -8.40
N VAL A 152 5.36 17.71 -9.36
CA VAL A 152 4.78 17.61 -10.70
C VAL A 152 3.51 16.77 -10.66
N LYS A 153 2.40 17.36 -11.12
CA LYS A 153 1.10 16.69 -11.21
C LYS A 153 0.82 16.17 -12.61
N VAL A 154 0.67 14.86 -12.73
CA VAL A 154 0.42 14.17 -14.00
C VAL A 154 -1.04 13.77 -14.12
N LYS A 155 -1.68 14.06 -15.26
CA LYS A 155 -3.03 13.59 -15.61
C LYS A 155 -3.01 12.07 -15.84
N PRO A 156 -4.17 11.38 -15.67
CA PRO A 156 -4.26 9.97 -15.99
C PRO A 156 -3.83 9.68 -17.44
N GLY A 157 -2.94 8.72 -17.62
CA GLY A 157 -2.48 8.21 -18.90
C GLY A 157 -2.40 6.68 -18.88
N LYS A 158 -2.85 6.03 -19.95
CA LYS A 158 -2.70 4.58 -20.11
C LYS A 158 -1.24 4.23 -20.31
N LEU A 159 -0.84 3.09 -19.75
CA LEU A 159 0.45 2.46 -20.03
C LEU A 159 0.41 1.76 -21.40
N ASP A 160 1.54 1.67 -22.07
CA ASP A 160 1.68 0.93 -23.35
C ASP A 160 1.38 -0.56 -23.15
N ALA A 161 1.76 -1.10 -22.00
CA ALA A 161 1.39 -2.44 -21.55
C ALA A 161 1.01 -2.41 -20.06
N PRO A 162 -0.02 -3.15 -19.63
CA PRO A 162 -0.38 -3.22 -18.22
C PRO A 162 0.71 -3.95 -17.42
N THR A 163 0.90 -3.51 -16.19
CA THR A 163 1.65 -4.26 -15.18
C THR A 163 0.70 -5.26 -14.54
N VAL A 164 1.06 -6.54 -14.59
CA VAL A 164 0.25 -7.64 -14.04
C VAL A 164 1.13 -8.55 -13.22
N TRP A 165 0.62 -9.01 -12.07
CA TRP A 165 1.21 -10.13 -11.33
C TRP A 165 0.13 -10.93 -10.60
N THR A 166 0.37 -12.23 -10.45
CA THR A 166 -0.50 -13.10 -9.68
C THR A 166 -0.23 -12.91 -8.19
N VAL A 167 -1.25 -12.45 -7.47
CA VAL A 167 -1.24 -12.34 -6.00
C VAL A 167 -1.43 -13.74 -5.43
N ARG A 168 -0.42 -14.23 -4.71
CA ARG A 168 -0.42 -15.55 -4.05
C ARG A 168 -0.45 -15.44 -2.53
N ASP A 169 -0.20 -14.26 -2.01
CA ASP A 169 -0.20 -13.95 -0.58
C ASP A 169 -0.40 -12.45 -0.33
N PHE A 170 -0.66 -12.11 0.92
CA PHE A 170 -0.66 -10.75 1.41
C PHE A 170 0.04 -10.68 2.77
N VAL A 171 0.47 -9.49 3.17
CA VAL A 171 1.32 -9.31 4.34
C VAL A 171 0.74 -8.30 5.33
N LEU A 172 0.98 -8.54 6.61
CA LEU A 172 0.83 -7.55 7.67
C LEU A 172 2.19 -6.86 7.86
N VAL A 173 2.21 -5.55 7.64
CA VAL A 173 3.42 -4.74 7.65
C VAL A 173 3.44 -3.79 8.83
N HIS A 174 4.58 -3.74 9.51
CA HIS A 174 4.94 -2.67 10.43
C HIS A 174 5.97 -1.76 9.74
N SER A 175 5.62 -0.49 9.55
CA SER A 175 6.49 0.52 8.99
C SER A 175 6.86 1.55 10.05
N GLN A 176 8.16 1.74 10.27
CA GLN A 176 8.68 2.79 11.13
C GLN A 176 8.77 4.10 10.34
N LEU A 177 7.81 5.01 10.58
CA LEU A 177 7.76 6.28 9.86
C LEU A 177 9.04 7.10 10.07
N GLY A 178 9.62 7.57 8.96
CA GLY A 178 10.89 8.31 8.96
C GLY A 178 12.16 7.46 8.90
N ARG A 179 12.06 6.11 8.92
CA ARG A 179 13.21 5.20 8.77
C ARG A 179 13.21 4.39 7.48
N THR A 180 12.17 4.50 6.68
CA THR A 180 12.01 3.73 5.43
C THR A 180 12.21 2.22 5.64
N THR A 181 11.75 1.70 6.79
CA THR A 181 11.90 0.28 7.14
C THR A 181 10.52 -0.36 7.23
N HIS A 182 10.32 -1.44 6.47
CA HIS A 182 9.12 -2.27 6.50
C HIS A 182 9.46 -3.63 7.10
N HIS A 183 8.88 -3.95 8.24
CA HIS A 183 8.96 -5.27 8.85
C HIS A 183 7.71 -6.06 8.52
N HIS A 184 7.86 -7.23 7.90
CA HIS A 184 6.73 -8.12 7.63
C HIS A 184 6.43 -8.93 8.91
N LEU A 185 5.36 -8.57 9.62
CA LEU A 185 4.95 -9.22 10.87
C LEU A 185 4.30 -10.58 10.64
N ALA A 186 3.64 -10.76 9.51
CA ALA A 186 3.05 -12.03 9.08
C ALA A 186 2.79 -12.02 7.57
N ARG A 187 2.75 -13.22 6.96
CA ARG A 187 2.42 -13.46 5.57
C ARG A 187 1.33 -14.52 5.51
N PHE A 188 0.31 -14.29 4.70
CA PHE A 188 -0.88 -15.11 4.58
C PHE A 188 -0.99 -15.60 3.14
N ALA A 189 -0.80 -16.89 2.93
CA ALA A 189 -0.91 -17.50 1.60
C ALA A 189 -2.38 -17.55 1.16
N LEU A 190 -2.64 -17.24 -0.11
CA LEU A 190 -3.90 -17.51 -0.75
C LEU A 190 -3.90 -18.95 -1.25
N GLN A 191 -5.00 -19.67 -1.01
CA GLN A 191 -5.14 -21.07 -1.36
C GLN A 191 -6.47 -21.26 -2.07
N ASP A 192 -6.50 -22.18 -3.05
CA ASP A 192 -7.74 -22.61 -3.64
C ASP A 192 -8.67 -23.14 -2.53
N GLN A 193 -9.94 -22.79 -2.63
CA GLN A 193 -10.93 -23.40 -1.74
C GLN A 193 -11.02 -24.90 -2.05
N PRO A 194 -11.07 -25.78 -1.05
CA PRO A 194 -11.24 -27.19 -1.28
C PRO A 194 -12.60 -27.52 -1.90
#